data_0a7c4723a66ff0b2e56cdab2aa34f3f3
#
_entry.id   0a7c4723a66ff0b2e56cdab2aa34f3f3
#
_cell.length_a   1.000
_cell.length_b   1.000
_cell.length_c   1.000
_cell.angle_alpha   90.00
_cell.angle_beta   90.00
_cell.angle_gamma   90.00
#
_symmetry.space_group_name_H-M   'P 1'
#
loop_
_entity.id
_entity.type
_entity.pdbx_description
1 polymer ?
#
loop_
_entity_poly.entity_id
_entity_poly.type
_entity_poly.pdbx_seq_one_letter_code
_entity_poly.pdbx_strand_id
1 'polypeptide(L)'
;MAITDSARAYYEKMFPGKASPLAQTDPEFAELLCNFACDEVVNQDDLDDRTRFLAIPAALLGCQGLDTFRAMVPAALHCGVTPVEIKETVYQATAYLGIGRVYPFLHAVNEVFEAEGIALPLPGQSTTTRETRLEAGNQTQVDIFGEGMRGFQDCGPEESRHINRWLADNCF
;
A
#
# COMPACT_ATOMS: atom_id res chain seq x y z
N MET A 1 -15.06 26.74 7.78
CA MET A 1 -14.78 26.01 9.07
C MET A 1 -13.27 26.03 9.26
N ALA A 2 -12.75 26.40 10.41
CA ALA A 2 -11.29 26.43 10.62
C ALA A 2 -10.74 25.01 10.81
N ILE A 3 -9.50 24.77 10.35
CA ILE A 3 -8.79 23.52 10.61
C ILE A 3 -8.52 23.37 12.10
N THR A 4 -8.89 22.23 12.71
CA THR A 4 -8.66 21.93 14.12
C THR A 4 -7.17 21.80 14.43
N ASP A 5 -6.77 21.98 15.68
CA ASP A 5 -5.37 21.82 16.09
C ASP A 5 -4.90 20.37 15.93
N SER A 6 -5.77 19.39 16.18
CA SER A 6 -5.53 17.97 15.96
C SER A 6 -5.25 17.68 14.47
N ALA A 7 -6.15 18.11 13.57
CA ALA A 7 -5.98 17.94 12.14
C ALA A 7 -4.69 18.60 11.62
N ARG A 8 -4.39 19.80 12.12
CA ARG A 8 -3.16 20.53 11.76
C ARG A 8 -1.89 19.76 12.18
N ALA A 9 -1.87 19.26 13.42
CA ALA A 9 -0.75 18.51 13.94
C ALA A 9 -0.51 17.20 13.16
N TYR A 10 -1.60 16.50 12.84
CA TYR A 10 -1.50 15.27 12.05
C TYR A 10 -1.09 15.52 10.60
N TYR A 11 -1.62 16.58 9.98
CA TYR A 11 -1.21 16.99 8.64
C TYR A 11 0.28 17.36 8.58
N GLU A 12 0.76 18.11 9.58
CA GLU A 12 2.18 18.49 9.68
C GLU A 12 3.09 17.26 9.84
N LYS A 13 2.64 16.23 10.57
CA LYS A 13 3.36 14.95 10.67
C LYS A 13 3.49 14.26 9.31
N MET A 14 2.43 14.27 8.49
CA MET A 14 2.44 13.68 7.16
C MET A 14 3.26 14.49 6.15
N PHE A 15 3.15 15.81 6.21
CA PHE A 15 3.67 16.74 5.22
C PHE A 15 4.44 17.90 5.88
N PRO A 16 5.59 17.64 6.53
CA PRO A 16 6.31 18.65 7.29
C PRO A 16 6.60 19.90 6.46
N GLY A 17 6.16 21.06 6.96
CA GLY A 17 6.39 22.37 6.33
C GLY A 17 5.68 22.59 4.99
N LYS A 18 4.73 21.71 4.60
CA LYS A 18 4.02 21.82 3.32
C LYS A 18 2.55 22.19 3.54
N ALA A 19 2.08 23.19 2.81
CA ALA A 19 0.65 23.50 2.75
C ALA A 19 -0.06 22.57 1.74
N SER A 20 -1.35 22.31 1.98
CA SER A 20 -2.17 21.60 1.00
C SER A 20 -2.25 22.38 -0.32
N PRO A 21 -2.02 21.73 -1.48
CA PRO A 21 -2.23 22.38 -2.78
C PRO A 21 -3.66 22.93 -2.94
N LEU A 22 -4.65 22.26 -2.35
CA LEU A 22 -6.05 22.66 -2.40
C LEU A 22 -6.35 23.94 -1.60
N ALA A 23 -5.49 24.35 -0.67
CA ALA A 23 -5.71 25.54 0.14
C ALA A 23 -5.82 26.83 -0.68
N GLN A 24 -5.26 26.86 -1.89
CA GLN A 24 -5.33 28.03 -2.77
C GLN A 24 -6.50 28.00 -3.75
N THR A 25 -6.88 26.80 -4.21
CA THR A 25 -7.92 26.63 -5.25
C THR A 25 -9.29 26.31 -4.63
N ASP A 26 -9.30 25.51 -3.57
CA ASP A 26 -10.51 24.93 -2.97
C ASP A 26 -10.45 24.99 -1.45
N PRO A 27 -10.35 26.19 -0.83
CA PRO A 27 -10.04 26.34 0.60
C PRO A 27 -11.07 25.70 1.53
N GLU A 28 -12.36 25.83 1.26
CA GLU A 28 -13.42 25.21 2.08
C GLU A 28 -13.36 23.68 2.03
N PHE A 29 -13.11 23.11 0.84
CA PHE A 29 -12.96 21.68 0.68
C PHE A 29 -11.68 21.17 1.36
N ALA A 30 -10.57 21.92 1.26
CA ALA A 30 -9.33 21.59 1.94
C ALA A 30 -9.49 21.55 3.46
N GLU A 31 -10.21 22.53 4.06
CA GLU A 31 -10.51 22.56 5.48
C GLU A 31 -11.39 21.36 5.90
N LEU A 32 -12.46 21.09 5.16
CA LEU A 32 -13.35 19.97 5.41
C LEU A 32 -12.60 18.63 5.34
N LEU A 33 -11.86 18.42 4.25
CA LEU A 33 -11.10 17.19 4.03
C LEU A 33 -10.02 16.98 5.11
N CYS A 34 -9.31 18.04 5.49
CA CYS A 34 -8.29 17.98 6.52
C CYS A 34 -8.90 17.62 7.89
N ASN A 35 -9.97 18.29 8.30
CA ASN A 35 -10.65 17.99 9.57
C ASN A 35 -11.19 16.56 9.58
N PHE A 36 -11.85 16.13 8.52
CA PHE A 36 -12.39 14.78 8.41
C PHE A 36 -11.30 13.73 8.45
N ALA A 37 -10.32 13.82 7.54
CA ALA A 37 -9.30 12.77 7.38
C ALA A 37 -8.24 12.78 8.48
N CYS A 38 -7.81 13.97 8.94
CA CYS A 38 -6.69 14.12 9.87
C CYS A 38 -7.10 14.32 11.33
N ASP A 39 -8.38 14.37 11.63
CA ASP A 39 -8.89 14.47 13.00
C ASP A 39 -9.98 13.42 13.25
N GLU A 40 -11.14 13.55 12.60
CA GLU A 40 -12.29 12.68 12.89
C GLU A 40 -11.98 11.19 12.59
N VAL A 41 -11.45 10.88 11.41
CA VAL A 41 -11.15 9.50 11.01
C VAL A 41 -9.95 8.94 11.78
N VAL A 42 -8.89 9.74 11.96
CA VAL A 42 -7.67 9.27 12.64
C VAL A 42 -7.93 8.95 14.10
N ASN A 43 -8.79 9.72 14.76
CA ASN A 43 -9.12 9.55 16.17
C ASN A 43 -10.33 8.63 16.42
N GLN A 44 -10.89 8.02 15.38
CA GLN A 44 -12.06 7.14 15.53
C GLN A 44 -11.74 5.84 16.26
N ASP A 45 -10.51 5.35 16.10
CA ASP A 45 -10.08 4.10 16.66
C ASP A 45 -8.54 4.04 16.87
N ASP A 46 -8.02 2.91 17.37
CA ASP A 46 -6.62 2.72 17.75
C ASP A 46 -5.71 2.22 16.60
N LEU A 47 -6.11 2.38 15.34
CA LEU A 47 -5.29 1.95 14.21
C LEU A 47 -3.98 2.73 14.17
N ASP A 48 -2.86 2.03 14.30
CA ASP A 48 -1.54 2.66 14.25
C ASP A 48 -1.23 3.24 12.86
N ASP A 49 -0.37 4.24 12.83
CA ASP A 49 -0.06 4.95 11.60
C ASP A 49 0.61 4.07 10.55
N ARG A 50 1.48 3.14 10.95
CA ARG A 50 2.13 2.24 9.99
C ARG A 50 1.09 1.39 9.26
N THR A 51 0.15 0.78 9.97
CA THR A 51 -0.95 0.01 9.36
C THR A 51 -1.84 0.90 8.50
N ARG A 52 -2.19 2.09 8.99
CA ARG A 52 -2.97 3.09 8.24
C ARG A 52 -2.29 3.46 6.92
N PHE A 53 -0.99 3.74 6.96
CA PHE A 53 -0.22 4.15 5.78
C PHE A 53 0.26 2.99 4.90
N LEU A 54 -0.02 1.74 5.25
CA LEU A 54 -0.03 0.60 4.34
C LEU A 54 -1.39 0.45 3.64
N ALA A 55 -2.49 0.65 4.37
CA ALA A 55 -3.84 0.52 3.84
C ALA A 55 -4.19 1.63 2.83
N ILE A 56 -3.79 2.89 3.07
CA ILE A 56 -4.08 4.02 2.18
C ILE A 56 -3.48 3.82 0.78
N PRO A 57 -2.17 3.54 0.59
CA PRO A 57 -1.60 3.25 -0.71
C PRO A 57 -2.24 2.04 -1.39
N ALA A 58 -2.58 0.98 -0.65
CA ALA A 58 -3.27 -0.18 -1.19
C ALA A 58 -4.66 0.18 -1.74
N ALA A 59 -5.43 1.00 -1.00
CA ALA A 59 -6.73 1.51 -1.45
C ALA A 59 -6.59 2.38 -2.70
N LEU A 60 -5.58 3.26 -2.75
CA LEU A 60 -5.31 4.13 -3.90
C LEU A 60 -4.89 3.34 -5.14
N LEU A 61 -4.12 2.26 -4.97
CA LEU A 61 -3.85 1.29 -6.03
C LEU A 61 -5.16 0.68 -6.55
N GLY A 62 -6.03 0.22 -5.66
CA GLY A 62 -7.31 -0.39 -6.02
C GLY A 62 -8.23 0.54 -6.82
N CYS A 63 -8.35 1.81 -6.40
CA CYS A 63 -9.18 2.81 -7.10
C CYS A 63 -8.44 3.57 -8.23
N GLN A 64 -7.20 3.21 -8.53
CA GLN A 64 -6.36 3.82 -9.58
C GLN A 64 -6.09 5.32 -9.35
N GLY A 65 -6.02 5.75 -8.09
CA GLY A 65 -5.78 7.12 -7.67
C GLY A 65 -4.31 7.52 -7.71
N LEU A 66 -3.67 7.54 -8.86
CA LEU A 66 -2.22 7.69 -9.04
C LEU A 66 -1.66 8.98 -8.45
N ASP A 67 -2.29 10.11 -8.69
CA ASP A 67 -1.78 11.41 -8.22
C ASP A 67 -1.83 11.50 -6.68
N THR A 68 -2.92 11.03 -6.08
CA THR A 68 -3.05 10.96 -4.62
C THR A 68 -2.07 9.94 -4.04
N PHE A 69 -1.88 8.79 -4.69
CA PHE A 69 -0.89 7.81 -4.29
C PHE A 69 0.52 8.43 -4.26
N ARG A 70 0.92 9.12 -5.33
CA ARG A 70 2.21 9.83 -5.40
C ARG A 70 2.39 10.81 -4.24
N ALA A 71 1.35 11.55 -3.89
CA ALA A 71 1.38 12.48 -2.77
C ALA A 71 1.46 11.77 -1.41
N MET A 72 0.88 10.57 -1.26
CA MET A 72 0.85 9.83 -0.01
C MET A 72 2.10 8.97 0.26
N VAL A 73 2.95 8.71 -0.73
CA VAL A 73 4.20 7.96 -0.53
C VAL A 73 5.15 8.67 0.46
N PRO A 74 5.45 9.98 0.34
CA PRO A 74 6.25 10.69 1.35
C PRO A 74 5.58 10.68 2.73
N ALA A 75 4.26 10.82 2.80
CA ALA A 75 3.53 10.77 4.06
C ALA A 75 3.67 9.40 4.75
N ALA A 76 3.62 8.30 3.98
CA ALA A 76 3.86 6.96 4.50
C ALA A 76 5.28 6.82 5.09
N LEU A 77 6.30 7.34 4.40
CA LEU A 77 7.68 7.37 4.90
C LEU A 77 7.79 8.14 6.22
N HIS A 78 7.20 9.35 6.29
CA HIS A 78 7.19 10.19 7.51
C HIS A 78 6.44 9.52 8.68
N CYS A 79 5.46 8.68 8.38
CA CYS A 79 4.69 7.92 9.38
C CYS A 79 5.27 6.54 9.70
N GLY A 80 6.50 6.26 9.26
CA GLY A 80 7.28 5.09 9.68
C GLY A 80 7.13 3.84 8.82
N VAL A 81 6.48 3.95 7.66
CA VAL A 81 6.48 2.85 6.67
C VAL A 81 7.82 2.85 5.92
N THR A 82 8.45 1.70 5.84
CA THR A 82 9.74 1.57 5.16
C THR A 82 9.60 1.58 3.64
N PRO A 83 10.65 1.97 2.89
CA PRO A 83 10.64 1.89 1.44
C PRO A 83 10.34 0.48 0.90
N VAL A 84 10.82 -0.55 1.59
CA VAL A 84 10.54 -1.96 1.24
C VAL A 84 9.05 -2.24 1.34
N GLU A 85 8.40 -1.89 2.44
CA GLU A 85 6.96 -2.13 2.65
C GLU A 85 6.09 -1.41 1.61
N ILE A 86 6.46 -0.18 1.24
CA ILE A 86 5.75 0.55 0.17
C ILE A 86 5.88 -0.21 -1.16
N LYS A 87 7.09 -0.68 -1.49
CA LYS A 87 7.32 -1.45 -2.72
C LYS A 87 6.56 -2.77 -2.71
N GLU A 88 6.59 -3.51 -1.59
CA GLU A 88 5.87 -4.77 -1.46
C GLU A 88 4.35 -4.58 -1.58
N THR A 89 3.80 -3.48 -1.06
CA THR A 89 2.39 -3.13 -1.28
C THR A 89 2.07 -2.98 -2.78
N VAL A 90 2.96 -2.33 -3.55
CA VAL A 90 2.79 -2.19 -5.00
C VAL A 90 2.96 -3.52 -5.73
N TYR A 91 3.96 -4.32 -5.36
CA TYR A 91 4.21 -5.62 -5.98
C TYR A 91 3.03 -6.58 -5.76
N GLN A 92 2.55 -6.65 -4.52
CA GLN A 92 1.42 -7.52 -4.16
C GLN A 92 0.14 -7.14 -4.91
N ALA A 93 -0.09 -5.86 -5.17
CA ALA A 93 -1.26 -5.40 -5.95
C ALA A 93 -1.30 -5.98 -7.37
N THR A 94 -0.15 -6.43 -7.92
CA THR A 94 -0.07 -7.01 -9.27
C THR A 94 -0.90 -8.28 -9.40
N ALA A 95 -0.98 -9.09 -8.35
CA ALA A 95 -1.78 -10.31 -8.33
C ALA A 95 -3.29 -10.05 -8.49
N TYR A 96 -3.75 -8.89 -8.01
CA TYR A 96 -5.17 -8.52 -7.99
C TYR A 96 -5.59 -7.61 -9.14
N LEU A 97 -4.71 -6.70 -9.55
CA LEU A 97 -5.02 -5.63 -10.50
C LEU A 97 -4.41 -5.87 -11.89
N GLY A 98 -3.40 -6.74 -11.97
CA GLY A 98 -2.59 -6.95 -13.16
C GLY A 98 -1.54 -5.85 -13.38
N ILE A 99 -0.44 -6.22 -14.01
CA ILE A 99 0.74 -5.36 -14.20
C ILE A 99 0.40 -4.06 -14.94
N GLY A 100 -0.51 -4.08 -15.89
CA GLY A 100 -0.89 -2.89 -16.66
C GLY A 100 -1.47 -1.76 -15.81
N ARG A 101 -2.17 -2.10 -14.72
CA ARG A 101 -2.71 -1.12 -13.77
C ARG A 101 -1.70 -0.72 -12.69
N VAL A 102 -0.79 -1.61 -12.33
CA VAL A 102 0.19 -1.39 -11.26
C VAL A 102 1.43 -0.66 -11.74
N TYR A 103 1.82 -0.83 -13.00
CA TYR A 103 3.06 -0.29 -13.55
C TYR A 103 3.22 1.24 -13.38
N PRO A 104 2.19 2.09 -13.60
CA PRO A 104 2.30 3.53 -13.34
C PRO A 104 2.60 3.87 -11.88
N PHE A 105 2.07 3.10 -10.93
CA PHE A 105 2.32 3.28 -9.50
C PHE A 105 3.76 2.90 -9.13
N LEU A 106 4.31 1.86 -9.77
CA LEU A 106 5.70 1.48 -9.59
C LEU A 106 6.65 2.59 -10.04
N HIS A 107 6.35 3.25 -11.16
CA HIS A 107 7.09 4.44 -11.60
C HIS A 107 6.98 5.58 -10.59
N ALA A 108 5.76 5.89 -10.14
CA ALA A 108 5.52 6.95 -9.16
C ALA A 108 6.31 6.74 -7.87
N VAL A 109 6.36 5.51 -7.35
CA VAL A 109 7.19 5.18 -6.17
C VAL A 109 8.65 5.41 -6.44
N ASN A 110 9.17 4.97 -7.59
CA ASN A 110 10.58 5.17 -7.92
C ASN A 110 10.96 6.66 -7.99
N GLU A 111 10.14 7.46 -8.66
CA GLU A 111 10.35 8.90 -8.75
C GLU A 111 10.32 9.59 -7.38
N VAL A 112 9.39 9.19 -6.52
CA VAL A 112 9.35 9.73 -5.14
C VAL A 112 10.56 9.29 -4.34
N PHE A 113 10.97 8.02 -4.43
CA PHE A 113 12.16 7.53 -3.72
C PHE A 113 13.43 8.26 -4.16
N GLU A 114 13.61 8.51 -5.45
CA GLU A 114 14.72 9.32 -5.96
C GLU A 114 14.68 10.75 -5.38
N ALA A 115 13.49 11.37 -5.34
CA ALA A 115 13.31 12.71 -4.78
C ALA A 115 13.58 12.78 -3.27
N GLU A 116 13.28 11.72 -2.53
CA GLU A 116 13.55 11.58 -1.09
C GLU A 116 14.98 11.06 -0.81
N GLY A 117 15.82 10.88 -1.83
CA GLY A 117 17.22 10.43 -1.70
C GLY A 117 17.37 8.96 -1.33
N ILE A 118 16.34 8.14 -1.55
CA ILE A 118 16.36 6.70 -1.30
C ILE A 118 17.01 5.99 -2.49
N ALA A 119 18.13 5.32 -2.23
CA ALA A 119 18.86 4.61 -3.27
C ALA A 119 18.08 3.41 -3.84
N LEU A 120 18.07 3.28 -5.16
CA LEU A 120 17.51 2.14 -5.88
C LEU A 120 18.64 1.37 -6.60
N PRO A 121 18.53 0.04 -6.76
CA PRO A 121 17.44 -0.81 -6.30
C PRO A 121 17.46 -1.03 -4.78
N LEU A 122 16.28 -1.29 -4.19
CA LEU A 122 16.21 -1.73 -2.79
C LEU A 122 16.77 -3.16 -2.66
N PRO A 123 17.25 -3.55 -1.47
CA PRO A 123 17.65 -4.93 -1.21
C PRO A 123 16.51 -5.91 -1.51
N GLY A 124 16.84 -7.02 -2.19
CA GLY A 124 15.87 -8.06 -2.47
C GLY A 124 15.31 -8.70 -1.20
N GLN A 125 14.02 -9.01 -1.20
CA GLN A 125 13.31 -9.60 -0.06
C GLN A 125 12.95 -11.07 -0.27
N SER A 126 13.21 -11.64 -1.44
CA SER A 126 12.87 -13.04 -1.74
C SER A 126 13.60 -13.99 -0.80
N THR A 127 12.84 -14.86 -0.14
CA THR A 127 13.32 -15.92 0.74
C THR A 127 13.16 -17.32 0.14
N THR A 128 12.59 -17.40 -1.06
CA THR A 128 12.28 -18.66 -1.74
C THR A 128 13.03 -18.80 -3.07
N THR A 129 13.14 -20.04 -3.54
CA THR A 129 13.63 -20.38 -4.88
C THR A 129 12.46 -20.90 -5.72
N ARG A 130 12.71 -21.12 -7.02
CA ARG A 130 11.71 -21.70 -7.92
C ARG A 130 11.22 -23.08 -7.44
N GLU A 131 12.07 -23.82 -6.75
CA GLU A 131 11.78 -25.17 -6.25
C GLU A 131 10.99 -25.15 -4.94
N THR A 132 11.16 -24.10 -4.12
CA THR A 132 10.57 -24.01 -2.77
C THR A 132 9.36 -23.10 -2.66
N ARG A 133 9.14 -22.20 -3.63
CA ARG A 133 8.10 -21.15 -3.54
C ARG A 133 6.67 -21.70 -3.48
N LEU A 134 6.35 -22.82 -4.16
CA LEU A 134 5.02 -23.41 -4.12
C LEU A 134 4.66 -23.90 -2.71
N GLU A 135 5.60 -24.58 -2.04
CA GLU A 135 5.40 -25.07 -0.67
C GLU A 135 5.27 -23.88 0.31
N ALA A 136 6.15 -22.89 0.19
CA ALA A 136 6.12 -21.68 1.00
C ALA A 136 4.83 -20.89 0.82
N GLY A 137 4.38 -20.68 -0.43
CA GLY A 137 3.13 -19.99 -0.71
C GLY A 137 1.90 -20.73 -0.22
N ASN A 138 1.86 -22.06 -0.33
CA ASN A 138 0.79 -22.87 0.28
C ASN A 138 0.75 -22.70 1.80
N GLN A 139 1.91 -22.69 2.46
CA GLN A 139 1.96 -22.47 3.91
C GLN A 139 1.51 -21.06 4.26
N THR A 140 1.93 -20.04 3.50
CA THR A 140 1.48 -18.65 3.69
C THR A 140 -0.05 -18.53 3.55
N GLN A 141 -0.66 -19.22 2.57
CA GLN A 141 -2.12 -19.25 2.46
C GLN A 141 -2.80 -19.87 3.69
N VAL A 142 -2.23 -20.94 4.24
CA VAL A 142 -2.74 -21.56 5.48
C VAL A 142 -2.59 -20.60 6.66
N ASP A 143 -1.45 -19.94 6.79
CA ASP A 143 -1.17 -19.01 7.89
C ASP A 143 -2.11 -17.78 7.88
N ILE A 144 -2.49 -17.29 6.67
CA ILE A 144 -3.35 -16.12 6.53
C ILE A 144 -4.84 -16.51 6.63
N PHE A 145 -5.26 -17.57 5.95
CA PHE A 145 -6.67 -17.91 5.75
C PHE A 145 -7.14 -19.14 6.55
N GLY A 146 -6.21 -19.82 7.23
CA GLY A 146 -6.48 -20.98 8.05
C GLY A 146 -6.33 -22.33 7.33
N GLU A 147 -6.46 -23.42 8.11
CA GLU A 147 -6.22 -24.81 7.67
C GLU A 147 -7.08 -25.27 6.46
N GLY A 148 -8.20 -24.62 6.22
CA GLY A 148 -9.02 -24.89 5.03
C GLY A 148 -8.33 -24.66 3.69
N MET A 149 -7.21 -23.91 3.69
CA MET A 149 -6.39 -23.67 2.50
C MET A 149 -5.35 -24.77 2.23
N ARG A 150 -5.17 -25.70 3.16
CA ARG A 150 -4.20 -26.80 2.99
C ARG A 150 -4.58 -27.66 1.78
N GLY A 151 -3.66 -27.76 0.82
CA GLY A 151 -3.89 -28.47 -0.44
C GLY A 151 -4.78 -27.73 -1.45
N PHE A 152 -5.13 -26.46 -1.21
CA PHE A 152 -5.97 -25.67 -2.14
C PHE A 152 -5.36 -25.59 -3.55
N GLN A 153 -4.04 -25.62 -3.68
CA GLN A 153 -3.34 -25.64 -4.96
C GLN A 153 -3.71 -26.83 -5.87
N ASP A 154 -4.24 -27.91 -5.31
CA ASP A 154 -4.65 -29.10 -6.03
C ASP A 154 -6.18 -29.24 -6.16
N CYS A 155 -6.92 -28.25 -5.67
CA CYS A 155 -8.39 -28.21 -5.72
C CYS A 155 -8.91 -27.67 -7.06
N GLY A 156 -10.22 -27.91 -7.31
CA GLY A 156 -10.93 -27.39 -8.47
C GLY A 156 -10.85 -28.28 -9.71
N PRO A 157 -11.54 -27.88 -10.80
CA PRO A 157 -11.53 -28.57 -12.07
C PRO A 157 -10.11 -28.69 -12.64
N GLU A 158 -9.82 -29.80 -13.32
CA GLU A 158 -8.50 -30.09 -13.86
C GLU A 158 -7.98 -28.96 -14.79
N GLU A 159 -8.86 -28.45 -15.64
CA GLU A 159 -8.55 -27.40 -16.62
C GLU A 159 -8.16 -26.05 -15.99
N SER A 160 -8.58 -25.76 -14.76
CA SER A 160 -8.29 -24.49 -14.05
C SER A 160 -7.40 -24.65 -12.80
N ARG A 161 -7.05 -25.88 -12.41
CA ARG A 161 -6.26 -26.16 -11.20
C ARG A 161 -4.90 -25.47 -11.20
N HIS A 162 -4.30 -25.28 -12.37
CA HIS A 162 -3.05 -24.54 -12.51
C HIS A 162 -3.12 -23.09 -12.00
N ILE A 163 -4.32 -22.47 -12.00
CA ILE A 163 -4.50 -21.10 -11.47
C ILE A 163 -4.26 -21.09 -9.96
N ASN A 164 -4.81 -22.06 -9.21
CA ASN A 164 -4.59 -22.16 -7.77
C ASN A 164 -3.11 -22.40 -7.44
N ARG A 165 -2.43 -23.21 -8.24
CA ARG A 165 -0.97 -23.39 -8.11
C ARG A 165 -0.19 -22.11 -8.38
N TRP A 166 -0.54 -21.36 -9.42
CA TRP A 166 0.09 -20.07 -9.72
C TRP A 166 -0.14 -19.03 -8.63
N LEU A 167 -1.32 -19.01 -8.02
CA LEU A 167 -1.60 -18.14 -6.88
C LEU A 167 -0.66 -18.46 -5.71
N ALA A 168 -0.56 -19.71 -5.30
CA ALA A 168 0.35 -20.13 -4.24
C ALA A 168 1.83 -19.87 -4.62
N ASP A 169 2.20 -20.18 -5.87
CA ASP A 169 3.58 -20.16 -6.35
C ASP A 169 4.13 -18.72 -6.61
N ASN A 170 3.26 -17.74 -6.89
CA ASN A 170 3.68 -16.42 -7.33
C ASN A 170 3.04 -15.23 -6.58
N CYS A 171 2.01 -15.47 -5.76
CA CYS A 171 1.27 -14.39 -5.10
C CYS A 171 1.35 -14.46 -3.57
N PHE A 172 1.75 -15.58 -3.02
CA PHE A 172 1.94 -15.86 -1.60
C PHE A 172 3.32 -16.44 -1.34
#